data_ca52ca39b2eb7a40b2f72703c605bc56
#
_entry.id   ca52ca39b2eb7a40b2f72703c605bc56
#
_cell.length_a   1.000
_cell.length_b   1.000
_cell.length_c   1.000
_cell.angle_alpha   90.00
_cell.angle_beta   90.00
_cell.angle_gamma   90.00
#
_symmetry.space_group_name_H-M   'P 1'
#
loop_
_entity.id
_entity.type
_entity.pdbx_description
1 polymer ?
#
loop_
_entity_poly.entity_id
_entity_poly.type
_entity_poly.pdbx_seq_one_letter_code
_entity_poly.pdbx_strand_id
1 'polypeptide(L)'
;LTTTNTLTRHWMERTIDGADVRLSCISRKGAGLPIVFLHGFGSTKEDYADVALHPAFAGRPIFAYDAPGCGESECSDLDRVSIPFLVRTALAALAEQGIERFHLVGHSMGGLTSLMLAHQEPERVASFTDIEGNVAPEDCFLSRQIFQHPHEDPVQFLEDFIARNWAAPFYSSPLYATSVRYKVRAGAVRGIFESMVDLSDNAGLMDKFLALPLPRMFMYGKQNNTLSYLPHLAANGVELAEIPESGHFPMYSNAPEMWRRIAAFQAQATEPIVQPEVSRS
;
A
#
# COMPACT_ATOMS: atom_id res chain seq x y z
N LEU A 1 7.87 13.01 29.51
CA LEU A 1 8.52 12.31 28.40
C LEU A 1 8.04 12.95 27.09
N THR A 2 8.83 13.85 26.52
CA THR A 2 8.63 14.39 25.17
C THR A 2 8.76 13.24 24.18
N THR A 3 7.64 12.72 23.67
CA THR A 3 7.62 11.81 22.53
C THR A 3 8.23 12.55 21.35
N THR A 4 9.41 12.13 20.94
CA THR A 4 10.06 12.69 19.74
C THR A 4 9.21 12.31 18.55
N ASN A 5 8.66 13.29 17.83
CA ASN A 5 7.91 13.10 16.57
C ASN A 5 8.82 12.68 15.41
N THR A 6 10.07 12.30 15.69
CA THR A 6 11.10 12.05 14.70
C THR A 6 11.04 10.61 14.21
N LEU A 7 10.97 10.44 12.89
CA LEU A 7 11.19 9.16 12.23
C LEU A 7 12.68 8.80 12.27
N THR A 8 12.97 7.55 12.58
CA THR A 8 14.33 6.98 12.57
C THR A 8 14.49 6.11 11.33
N ARG A 9 15.57 6.32 10.59
CA ARG A 9 15.96 5.46 9.47
C ARG A 9 16.84 4.32 9.99
N HIS A 10 16.60 3.11 9.47
CA HIS A 10 17.41 1.92 9.78
C HIS A 10 17.32 0.91 8.65
N TRP A 11 18.17 -0.11 8.72
CA TRP A 11 18.23 -1.18 7.74
C TRP A 11 17.88 -2.52 8.40
N MET A 12 17.27 -3.41 7.60
CA MET A 12 16.98 -4.79 7.97
C MET A 12 17.51 -5.71 6.90
N GLU A 13 18.16 -6.80 7.29
CA GLU A 13 18.73 -7.79 6.36
C GLU A 13 18.09 -9.15 6.59
N ARG A 14 17.57 -9.76 5.53
CA ARG A 14 16.92 -11.08 5.56
C ARG A 14 17.14 -11.83 4.27
N THR A 15 17.11 -13.14 4.36
CA THR A 15 16.96 -14.01 3.19
C THR A 15 15.50 -14.40 3.05
N ILE A 16 14.88 -14.06 1.92
CA ILE A 16 13.49 -14.35 1.57
C ILE A 16 13.49 -15.26 0.34
N ASP A 17 12.95 -16.46 0.45
CA ASP A 17 12.92 -17.45 -0.65
C ASP A 17 14.27 -17.67 -1.33
N GLY A 18 15.36 -17.57 -0.58
CA GLY A 18 16.72 -17.76 -1.09
C GLY A 18 17.33 -16.51 -1.73
N ALA A 19 16.63 -15.36 -1.79
CA ALA A 19 17.19 -14.08 -2.17
C ALA A 19 17.56 -13.26 -0.92
N ASP A 20 18.75 -12.69 -0.90
CA ASP A 20 19.15 -11.76 0.15
C ASP A 20 18.52 -10.40 -0.10
N VAL A 21 17.84 -9.89 0.92
CA VAL A 21 17.12 -8.62 0.90
C VAL A 21 17.64 -7.72 2.01
N ARG A 22 17.96 -6.48 1.64
CA ARG A 22 18.30 -5.41 2.58
C ARG A 22 17.27 -4.29 2.45
N LEU A 23 16.42 -4.15 3.46
CA LEU A 23 15.32 -3.18 3.48
C LEU A 23 15.76 -1.86 4.10
N SER A 24 15.52 -0.76 3.40
CA SER A 24 15.59 0.58 3.96
C SER A 24 14.26 0.92 4.62
N CYS A 25 14.29 1.22 5.93
CA CYS A 25 13.12 1.40 6.76
C CYS A 25 13.07 2.78 7.42
N ILE A 26 11.87 3.26 7.69
CA ILE A 26 11.60 4.34 8.62
C ILE A 26 10.65 3.84 9.72
N SER A 27 10.91 4.26 10.95
CA SER A 27 10.04 3.94 12.07
C SER A 27 10.00 5.06 13.11
N ARG A 28 8.92 5.08 13.87
CA ARG A 28 8.76 5.86 15.08
C ARG A 28 8.23 4.96 16.17
N LYS A 29 8.88 4.97 17.34
CA LYS A 29 8.35 4.33 18.54
C LYS A 29 7.26 5.21 19.16
N GLY A 30 6.30 4.58 19.83
CA GLY A 30 5.20 5.31 20.44
C GLY A 30 4.30 4.42 21.27
N ALA A 31 3.09 4.90 21.57
CA ALA A 31 2.08 4.16 22.31
C ALA A 31 0.91 3.76 21.41
N GLY A 32 0.27 2.64 21.73
CA GLY A 32 -0.86 2.08 20.98
C GLY A 32 -0.43 1.21 19.79
N LEU A 33 -1.40 0.88 18.94
CA LEU A 33 -1.14 0.04 17.77
C LEU A 33 -0.34 0.81 16.71
N PRO A 34 0.72 0.20 16.17
CA PRO A 34 1.48 0.81 15.10
C PRO A 34 0.66 0.95 13.82
N ILE A 35 1.04 1.92 12.99
CA ILE A 35 0.57 2.06 11.63
C ILE A 35 1.67 1.56 10.71
N VAL A 36 1.35 0.58 9.88
CA VAL A 36 2.25 -0.02 8.89
C VAL A 36 1.83 0.47 7.52
N PHE A 37 2.80 0.98 6.75
CA PHE A 37 2.59 1.48 5.40
C PHE A 37 3.34 0.64 4.38
N LEU A 38 2.61 0.21 3.34
CA LEU A 38 3.17 -0.46 2.16
C LEU A 38 2.93 0.41 0.93
N HIS A 39 4.03 0.87 0.32
CA HIS A 39 3.96 1.81 -0.79
C HIS A 39 3.65 1.14 -2.14
N GLY A 40 3.17 1.93 -3.10
CA GLY A 40 2.89 1.51 -4.47
C GLY A 40 4.14 1.40 -5.35
N PHE A 41 3.97 0.84 -6.55
CA PHE A 41 5.02 0.81 -7.55
C PHE A 41 5.44 2.25 -7.92
N GLY A 42 6.73 2.52 -7.94
CA GLY A 42 7.27 3.86 -8.20
C GLY A 42 7.17 4.84 -7.03
N SER A 43 6.78 4.35 -5.85
CA SER A 43 6.77 5.08 -4.58
C SER A 43 7.89 4.60 -3.65
N THR A 44 8.03 5.24 -2.49
CA THR A 44 8.96 4.85 -1.42
C THR A 44 8.34 5.09 -0.05
N LYS A 45 9.00 4.63 1.01
CA LYS A 45 8.61 4.86 2.40
C LYS A 45 8.44 6.34 2.77
N GLU A 46 9.18 7.23 2.09
CA GLU A 46 9.12 8.67 2.31
C GLU A 46 7.76 9.29 1.93
N ASP A 47 6.99 8.65 1.05
CA ASP A 47 5.65 9.12 0.67
C ASP A 47 4.68 9.15 1.87
N TYR A 48 5.02 8.46 2.96
CA TYR A 48 4.25 8.45 4.21
C TYR A 48 4.93 9.18 5.37
N ALA A 49 6.09 9.80 5.16
CA ALA A 49 6.86 10.42 6.24
C ALA A 49 6.12 11.56 6.92
N ASP A 50 5.28 12.30 6.18
CA ASP A 50 4.50 13.42 6.70
C ASP A 50 3.47 13.01 7.76
N VAL A 51 3.12 11.73 7.88
CA VAL A 51 2.29 11.21 8.98
C VAL A 51 2.87 11.57 10.35
N ALA A 52 4.20 11.67 10.45
CA ALA A 52 4.89 12.03 11.68
C ALA A 52 4.59 13.45 12.14
N LEU A 53 4.23 14.33 11.23
CA LEU A 53 3.92 15.75 11.49
C LEU A 53 2.42 15.98 11.71
N HIS A 54 1.56 15.03 11.33
CA HIS A 54 0.12 15.19 11.44
C HIS A 54 -0.37 14.99 12.88
N PRO A 55 -1.09 15.96 13.48
CA PRO A 55 -1.45 15.93 14.91
C PRO A 55 -2.24 14.70 15.34
N ALA A 56 -3.12 14.17 14.48
CA ALA A 56 -3.94 13.01 14.80
C ALA A 56 -3.12 11.71 14.98
N PHE A 57 -1.87 11.69 14.50
CA PHE A 57 -0.96 10.56 14.68
C PHE A 57 0.18 10.83 15.66
N ALA A 58 0.09 11.92 16.44
CA ALA A 58 1.11 12.27 17.42
C ALA A 58 1.34 11.14 18.42
N GLY A 59 2.60 10.75 18.59
CA GLY A 59 2.99 9.69 19.55
C GLY A 59 2.61 8.26 19.16
N ARG A 60 1.97 8.02 18.00
CA ARG A 60 1.65 6.66 17.54
C ARG A 60 2.89 6.00 16.91
N PRO A 61 3.11 4.69 17.12
CA PRO A 61 4.17 3.97 16.43
C PRO A 61 3.89 3.94 14.91
N ILE A 62 4.95 4.04 14.13
CA ILE A 62 4.90 4.03 12.66
C ILE A 62 5.98 3.11 12.14
N PHE A 63 5.69 2.37 11.10
CA PHE A 63 6.65 1.56 10.36
C PHE A 63 6.34 1.61 8.86
N ALA A 64 7.36 1.89 8.08
CA ALA A 64 7.34 1.77 6.62
C ALA A 64 8.73 1.37 6.11
N TYR A 65 8.79 0.73 4.97
CA TYR A 65 10.05 0.35 4.31
C TYR A 65 9.89 0.44 2.79
N ASP A 66 11.00 0.57 2.08
CA ASP A 66 11.01 0.41 0.63
C ASP A 66 10.90 -1.08 0.27
N ALA A 67 9.96 -1.41 -0.60
CA ALA A 67 9.82 -2.77 -1.10
C ALA A 67 11.09 -3.22 -1.86
N PRO A 68 11.44 -4.51 -1.84
CA PRO A 68 12.52 -5.03 -2.68
C PRO A 68 12.37 -4.59 -4.15
N GLY A 69 13.46 -4.14 -4.74
CA GLY A 69 13.45 -3.56 -6.09
C GLY A 69 12.97 -2.11 -6.16
N CYS A 70 12.65 -1.47 -5.02
CA CYS A 70 12.22 -0.08 -4.94
C CYS A 70 13.08 0.74 -3.97
N GLY A 71 13.10 2.04 -4.17
CA GLY A 71 13.76 3.02 -3.31
C GLY A 71 15.23 2.69 -3.04
N GLU A 72 15.61 2.69 -1.77
CA GLU A 72 16.96 2.34 -1.32
C GLU A 72 17.11 0.85 -0.98
N SER A 73 16.02 0.06 -0.96
CA SER A 73 16.10 -1.37 -0.67
C SER A 73 16.80 -2.14 -1.78
N GLU A 74 17.52 -3.18 -1.38
CA GLU A 74 18.31 -4.04 -2.25
C GLU A 74 17.73 -5.47 -2.24
N CYS A 75 17.85 -6.16 -3.36
CA CYS A 75 17.50 -7.58 -3.51
C CYS A 75 18.53 -8.24 -4.42
N SER A 76 19.10 -9.37 -4.00
CA SER A 76 20.12 -10.09 -4.76
C SER A 76 19.57 -10.76 -6.02
N ASP A 77 18.25 -10.97 -6.10
CA ASP A 77 17.57 -11.61 -7.22
C ASP A 77 16.26 -10.86 -7.51
N LEU A 78 16.32 -9.90 -8.43
CA LEU A 78 15.17 -9.05 -8.79
C LEU A 78 14.07 -9.82 -9.55
N ASP A 79 14.40 -10.91 -10.22
CA ASP A 79 13.42 -11.73 -10.96
C ASP A 79 12.44 -12.45 -10.03
N ARG A 80 12.79 -12.60 -8.75
CA ARG A 80 11.90 -13.17 -7.72
C ARG A 80 10.89 -12.18 -7.17
N VAL A 81 11.11 -10.88 -7.39
CA VAL A 81 10.25 -9.85 -6.81
C VAL A 81 8.87 -9.89 -7.47
N SER A 82 7.89 -10.29 -6.71
CA SER A 82 6.49 -10.47 -7.11
C SER A 82 5.57 -10.16 -5.92
N ILE A 83 4.28 -10.00 -6.10
CA ILE A 83 3.37 -9.75 -4.97
C ILE A 83 3.48 -10.82 -3.88
N PRO A 84 3.49 -12.14 -4.16
CA PRO A 84 3.72 -13.13 -3.12
C PRO A 84 5.07 -12.98 -2.40
N PHE A 85 6.13 -12.59 -3.09
CA PHE A 85 7.42 -12.29 -2.48
C PHE A 85 7.34 -11.06 -1.56
N LEU A 86 6.65 -10.00 -1.99
CA LEU A 86 6.42 -8.79 -1.18
C LEU A 86 5.60 -9.08 0.09
N VAL A 87 4.61 -9.97 0.02
CA VAL A 87 3.86 -10.42 1.21
C VAL A 87 4.78 -11.09 2.22
N ARG A 88 5.62 -12.04 1.78
CA ARG A 88 6.59 -12.70 2.68
C ARG A 88 7.61 -11.72 3.24
N THR A 89 8.04 -10.76 2.45
CA THR A 89 8.93 -9.67 2.89
C THR A 89 8.25 -8.84 4.00
N ALA A 90 6.98 -8.46 3.81
CA ALA A 90 6.22 -7.72 4.82
C ALA A 90 6.08 -8.50 6.13
N LEU A 91 5.74 -9.79 6.06
CA LEU A 91 5.63 -10.65 7.24
C LEU A 91 6.97 -10.78 7.98
N ALA A 92 8.08 -10.95 7.26
CA ALA A 92 9.42 -11.01 7.84
C ALA A 92 9.81 -9.67 8.51
N ALA A 93 9.52 -8.55 7.86
CA ALA A 93 9.78 -7.21 8.39
C ALA A 93 8.98 -6.95 9.67
N LEU A 94 7.70 -7.30 9.69
CA LEU A 94 6.84 -7.16 10.88
C LEU A 94 7.33 -8.03 12.04
N ALA A 95 7.74 -9.26 11.76
CA ALA A 95 8.29 -10.17 12.78
C ALA A 95 9.59 -9.62 13.40
N GLU A 96 10.50 -9.07 12.59
CA GLU A 96 11.75 -8.47 13.08
C GLU A 96 11.50 -7.23 13.93
N GLN A 97 10.50 -6.42 13.57
CA GLN A 97 10.11 -5.24 14.35
C GLN A 97 9.29 -5.58 15.62
N GLY A 98 8.94 -6.85 15.83
CA GLY A 98 8.07 -7.28 16.92
C GLY A 98 6.66 -6.69 16.82
N ILE A 99 6.19 -6.40 15.61
CA ILE A 99 4.86 -5.86 15.36
C ILE A 99 3.89 -7.03 15.22
N GLU A 100 3.12 -7.29 16.28
CA GLU A 100 2.14 -8.40 16.30
C GLU A 100 0.77 -7.98 15.77
N ARG A 101 0.29 -6.79 16.16
CA ARG A 101 -0.99 -6.23 15.73
C ARG A 101 -0.84 -4.78 15.30
N PHE A 102 -1.50 -4.37 14.21
CA PHE A 102 -1.27 -3.07 13.58
C PHE A 102 -2.46 -2.60 12.75
N HIS A 103 -2.50 -1.29 12.46
CA HIS A 103 -3.30 -0.72 11.38
C HIS A 103 -2.49 -0.80 10.09
N LEU A 104 -3.11 -1.31 9.02
CA LEU A 104 -2.45 -1.50 7.73
C LEU A 104 -2.94 -0.45 6.72
N VAL A 105 -2.00 0.20 6.06
CA VAL A 105 -2.28 1.16 4.98
C VAL A 105 -1.43 0.75 3.77
N GLY A 106 -2.06 0.44 2.68
CA GLY A 106 -1.39 0.05 1.43
C GLY A 106 -1.86 0.90 0.26
N HIS A 107 -0.94 1.25 -0.63
CA HIS A 107 -1.23 1.97 -1.86
C HIS A 107 -0.90 1.11 -3.09
N SER A 108 -1.85 0.97 -4.04
CA SER A 108 -1.61 0.33 -5.33
C SER A 108 -0.99 -1.09 -5.17
N MET A 109 0.22 -1.34 -5.68
CA MET A 109 1.01 -2.56 -5.43
C MET A 109 1.08 -2.92 -3.93
N GLY A 110 1.31 -1.92 -3.08
CA GLY A 110 1.30 -2.08 -1.63
C GLY A 110 -0.10 -2.37 -1.08
N GLY A 111 -1.16 -1.86 -1.70
CA GLY A 111 -2.56 -2.17 -1.40
C GLY A 111 -2.87 -3.65 -1.67
N LEU A 112 -2.49 -4.16 -2.84
CA LEU A 112 -2.62 -5.59 -3.16
C LEU A 112 -1.79 -6.48 -2.23
N THR A 113 -0.55 -6.07 -1.94
CA THR A 113 0.30 -6.77 -0.96
C THR A 113 -0.37 -6.80 0.41
N SER A 114 -0.97 -5.67 0.83
CA SER A 114 -1.70 -5.53 2.09
C SER A 114 -2.95 -6.40 2.14
N LEU A 115 -3.72 -6.45 1.07
CA LEU A 115 -4.90 -7.31 0.96
C LEU A 115 -4.52 -8.79 1.16
N MET A 116 -3.48 -9.23 0.44
CA MET A 116 -3.01 -10.63 0.55
C MET A 116 -2.45 -10.93 1.94
N LEU A 117 -1.75 -10.00 2.58
CA LEU A 117 -1.27 -10.13 3.95
C LEU A 117 -2.46 -10.20 4.94
N ALA A 118 -3.42 -9.28 4.83
CA ALA A 118 -4.58 -9.23 5.72
C ALA A 118 -5.46 -10.48 5.58
N HIS A 119 -5.52 -11.07 4.38
CA HIS A 119 -6.23 -12.33 4.16
C HIS A 119 -5.52 -13.54 4.79
N GLN A 120 -4.18 -13.52 4.87
CA GLN A 120 -3.39 -14.58 5.52
C GLN A 120 -3.38 -14.46 7.05
N GLU A 121 -3.33 -13.25 7.59
CA GLU A 121 -3.13 -12.95 9.01
C GLU A 121 -4.18 -11.93 9.53
N PRO A 122 -5.50 -12.22 9.35
CA PRO A 122 -6.55 -11.23 9.62
C PRO A 122 -6.61 -10.79 11.08
N GLU A 123 -6.24 -11.64 12.03
CA GLU A 123 -6.24 -11.34 13.47
C GLU A 123 -5.19 -10.31 13.86
N ARG A 124 -4.14 -10.16 13.05
CA ARG A 124 -3.07 -9.17 13.26
C ARG A 124 -3.45 -7.78 12.77
N VAL A 125 -4.43 -7.67 11.87
CA VAL A 125 -4.81 -6.40 11.25
C VAL A 125 -6.00 -5.78 11.99
N ALA A 126 -5.75 -4.67 12.65
CA ALA A 126 -6.79 -3.94 13.41
C ALA A 126 -7.74 -3.16 12.51
N SER A 127 -7.24 -2.63 11.39
CA SER A 127 -8.01 -2.04 10.29
C SER A 127 -7.16 -2.01 9.03
N PHE A 128 -7.80 -2.01 7.87
CA PHE A 128 -7.13 -1.94 6.58
C PHE A 128 -7.65 -0.74 5.78
N THR A 129 -6.75 0.15 5.40
CA THR A 129 -6.97 1.21 4.43
C THR A 129 -6.29 0.83 3.12
N ASP A 130 -7.08 0.58 2.11
CA ASP A 130 -6.61 0.31 0.75
C ASP A 130 -6.71 1.61 -0.07
N ILE A 131 -5.57 2.14 -0.47
CA ILE A 131 -5.48 3.34 -1.31
C ILE A 131 -5.29 2.89 -2.75
N GLU A 132 -6.40 2.75 -3.49
CA GLU A 132 -6.38 2.30 -4.89
C GLU A 132 -5.51 1.05 -5.14
N GLY A 133 -5.53 0.09 -4.20
CA GLY A 133 -4.97 -1.24 -4.41
C GLY A 133 -5.89 -2.08 -5.29
N ASN A 134 -5.34 -3.16 -5.83
CA ASN A 134 -6.09 -4.03 -6.71
C ASN A 134 -7.11 -4.86 -5.93
N VAL A 135 -8.38 -4.71 -6.27
CA VAL A 135 -9.50 -5.55 -5.82
C VAL A 135 -10.26 -6.18 -6.98
N ALA A 136 -10.00 -5.73 -8.21
CA ALA A 136 -10.62 -6.21 -9.44
C ALA A 136 -9.65 -6.17 -10.64
N PRO A 137 -9.92 -6.90 -11.73
CA PRO A 137 -9.08 -6.88 -12.95
C PRO A 137 -8.92 -5.49 -13.58
N GLU A 138 -9.91 -4.59 -13.43
CA GLU A 138 -9.84 -3.23 -13.97
C GLU A 138 -8.77 -2.35 -13.32
N ASP A 139 -8.29 -2.70 -12.12
CA ASP A 139 -7.24 -1.97 -11.40
C ASP A 139 -5.85 -2.15 -12.04
N CYS A 140 -5.72 -3.09 -12.98
CA CYS A 140 -4.44 -3.37 -13.66
C CYS A 140 -4.10 -2.40 -14.80
N PHE A 141 -4.62 -1.18 -14.82
CA PHE A 141 -4.41 -0.23 -15.91
C PHE A 141 -2.93 0.17 -16.13
N LEU A 142 -2.11 0.13 -15.10
CA LEU A 142 -0.66 0.32 -15.21
C LEU A 142 0.08 -1.01 -15.44
N SER A 143 -0.18 -2.02 -14.61
CA SER A 143 0.59 -3.27 -14.63
C SER A 143 0.32 -4.12 -15.86
N ARG A 144 -0.89 -4.08 -16.45
CA ARG A 144 -1.24 -4.85 -17.64
C ARG A 144 -0.45 -4.45 -18.90
N GLN A 145 0.18 -3.26 -18.89
CA GLN A 145 1.07 -2.82 -19.96
C GLN A 145 2.23 -3.79 -20.21
N ILE A 146 2.65 -4.58 -19.19
CA ILE A 146 3.73 -5.56 -19.34
C ILE A 146 3.44 -6.61 -20.42
N PHE A 147 2.17 -6.96 -20.64
CA PHE A 147 1.74 -7.92 -21.65
C PHE A 147 1.60 -7.31 -23.04
N GLN A 148 1.56 -5.99 -23.14
CA GLN A 148 1.55 -5.26 -24.42
C GLN A 148 2.97 -5.14 -24.98
N HIS A 149 3.99 -5.28 -24.15
CA HIS A 149 5.41 -5.15 -24.48
C HIS A 149 6.24 -6.36 -23.99
N PRO A 150 5.90 -7.61 -24.38
CA PRO A 150 6.44 -8.82 -23.75
C PRO A 150 7.92 -9.06 -24.05
N HIS A 151 8.47 -8.46 -25.10
CA HIS A 151 9.84 -8.67 -25.58
C HIS A 151 10.77 -7.48 -25.33
N GLU A 152 10.27 -6.43 -24.72
CA GLU A 152 11.12 -5.28 -24.40
C GLU A 152 12.13 -5.62 -23.31
N ASP A 153 13.32 -5.08 -23.45
CA ASP A 153 14.30 -5.04 -22.37
C ASP A 153 13.69 -4.34 -21.14
N PRO A 154 13.90 -4.83 -19.90
CA PRO A 154 13.32 -4.21 -18.72
C PRO A 154 13.62 -2.72 -18.55
N VAL A 155 14.80 -2.27 -18.96
CA VAL A 155 15.17 -0.85 -18.90
C VAL A 155 14.39 -0.06 -19.93
N GLN A 156 14.28 -0.56 -21.17
CA GLN A 156 13.51 0.09 -22.22
C GLN A 156 12.03 0.14 -21.87
N PHE A 157 11.47 -0.97 -21.35
CA PHE A 157 10.08 -0.98 -20.87
C PHE A 157 9.83 0.10 -19.81
N LEU A 158 10.73 0.23 -18.83
CA LEU A 158 10.60 1.21 -17.76
C LEU A 158 10.66 2.65 -18.31
N GLU A 159 11.56 2.94 -19.24
CA GLU A 159 11.66 4.27 -19.87
C GLU A 159 10.38 4.61 -20.67
N ASP A 160 9.85 3.67 -21.42
CA ASP A 160 8.62 3.87 -22.20
C ASP A 160 7.39 3.98 -21.27
N PHE A 161 7.36 3.22 -20.19
CA PHE A 161 6.36 3.36 -19.12
C PHE A 161 6.39 4.76 -18.50
N ILE A 162 7.57 5.28 -18.19
CA ILE A 162 7.77 6.64 -17.67
C ILE A 162 7.23 7.68 -18.67
N ALA A 163 7.58 7.53 -19.95
CA ALA A 163 7.13 8.47 -20.99
C ALA A 163 5.60 8.48 -21.16
N ARG A 164 4.97 7.30 -21.12
CA ARG A 164 3.49 7.18 -21.17
C ARG A 164 2.82 7.84 -19.99
N ASN A 165 3.37 7.63 -18.77
CA ASN A 165 2.81 8.24 -17.56
C ASN A 165 3.06 9.75 -17.49
N TRP A 166 4.17 10.25 -18.03
CA TRP A 166 4.42 11.69 -18.15
C TRP A 166 3.32 12.40 -18.95
N ALA A 167 2.86 11.75 -20.04
CA ALA A 167 1.83 12.31 -20.91
C ALA A 167 0.40 12.05 -20.42
N ALA A 168 0.21 11.28 -19.36
CA ALA A 168 -1.11 10.90 -18.89
C ALA A 168 -1.86 12.10 -18.25
N PRO A 169 -3.17 12.30 -18.52
CA PRO A 169 -3.93 13.47 -18.06
C PRO A 169 -4.47 13.29 -16.64
N PHE A 170 -3.69 12.70 -15.73
CA PHE A 170 -4.09 12.47 -14.36
C PHE A 170 -3.31 13.33 -13.39
N TYR A 171 -3.97 13.68 -12.26
CA TYR A 171 -3.30 14.40 -11.18
C TYR A 171 -2.02 13.68 -10.75
N SER A 172 -0.95 14.46 -10.60
CA SER A 172 0.37 14.00 -10.17
C SER A 172 1.09 13.02 -11.09
N SER A 173 0.54 12.63 -12.26
CA SER A 173 1.22 11.72 -13.20
C SER A 173 2.60 12.21 -13.64
N PRO A 174 2.83 13.48 -14.02
CA PRO A 174 4.18 13.95 -14.37
C PRO A 174 5.16 13.91 -13.19
N LEU A 175 4.69 14.20 -11.96
CA LEU A 175 5.51 14.11 -10.75
C LEU A 175 5.91 12.66 -10.48
N TYR A 176 4.95 11.74 -10.53
CA TYR A 176 5.18 10.31 -10.41
C TYR A 176 6.18 9.82 -11.47
N ALA A 177 5.91 10.07 -12.75
CA ALA A 177 6.76 9.65 -13.87
C ALA A 177 8.21 10.12 -13.70
N THR A 178 8.43 11.37 -13.31
CA THR A 178 9.78 11.92 -13.09
C THR A 178 10.52 11.15 -12.00
N SER A 179 9.82 10.71 -10.96
CA SER A 179 10.44 10.05 -9.81
C SER A 179 10.68 8.55 -10.00
N VAL A 180 9.89 7.87 -10.83
CA VAL A 180 9.94 6.39 -11.03
C VAL A 180 11.35 5.91 -11.38
N ARG A 181 12.05 6.61 -12.28
CA ARG A 181 13.40 6.26 -12.72
C ARG A 181 14.38 6.06 -11.57
N TYR A 182 14.21 6.82 -10.50
CA TYR A 182 15.09 6.80 -9.32
C TYR A 182 14.58 5.87 -8.22
N LYS A 183 13.31 5.46 -8.32
CA LYS A 183 12.62 4.70 -7.28
C LYS A 183 12.43 3.22 -7.61
N VAL A 184 12.65 2.80 -8.87
CA VAL A 184 12.41 1.41 -9.30
C VAL A 184 13.64 0.83 -9.98
N ARG A 185 13.96 -0.42 -9.66
CA ARG A 185 14.94 -1.24 -10.39
C ARG A 185 14.24 -1.94 -11.54
N ALA A 186 14.67 -1.71 -12.77
CA ALA A 186 14.05 -2.24 -13.98
C ALA A 186 13.84 -3.76 -13.93
N GLY A 187 14.79 -4.52 -13.37
CA GLY A 187 14.69 -5.98 -13.24
C GLY A 187 13.53 -6.48 -12.39
N ALA A 188 12.99 -5.65 -11.46
CA ALA A 188 11.86 -6.05 -10.63
C ALA A 188 10.49 -5.83 -11.29
N VAL A 189 10.42 -5.04 -12.36
CA VAL A 189 9.16 -4.57 -12.96
C VAL A 189 8.29 -5.73 -13.44
N ARG A 190 8.89 -6.66 -14.21
CA ARG A 190 8.17 -7.78 -14.81
C ARG A 190 7.49 -8.66 -13.76
N GLY A 191 8.23 -9.14 -12.77
CA GLY A 191 7.68 -10.02 -11.75
C GLY A 191 6.59 -9.35 -10.91
N ILE A 192 6.75 -8.05 -10.59
CA ILE A 192 5.73 -7.27 -9.91
C ILE A 192 4.47 -7.18 -10.78
N PHE A 193 4.57 -6.71 -12.02
CA PHE A 193 3.42 -6.45 -12.87
C PHE A 193 2.69 -7.72 -13.30
N GLU A 194 3.41 -8.76 -13.69
CA GLU A 194 2.81 -10.06 -14.03
C GLU A 194 2.05 -10.65 -12.85
N SER A 195 2.63 -10.63 -11.64
CA SER A 195 1.94 -11.13 -10.46
C SER A 195 0.76 -10.26 -10.02
N MET A 196 0.80 -8.95 -10.21
CA MET A 196 -0.35 -8.06 -9.99
C MET A 196 -1.52 -8.46 -10.90
N VAL A 197 -1.26 -8.65 -12.19
CA VAL A 197 -2.29 -9.02 -13.16
C VAL A 197 -2.83 -10.42 -12.88
N ASP A 198 -1.95 -11.40 -12.64
CA ASP A 198 -2.36 -12.78 -12.32
C ASP A 198 -3.29 -12.82 -11.10
N LEU A 199 -2.91 -12.17 -10.01
CA LEU A 199 -3.75 -12.12 -8.81
C LEU A 199 -5.07 -11.39 -9.05
N SER A 200 -5.05 -10.28 -9.79
CA SER A 200 -6.28 -9.51 -10.07
C SER A 200 -7.26 -10.28 -10.94
N ASP A 201 -6.76 -11.07 -11.89
CA ASP A 201 -7.59 -11.85 -12.80
C ASP A 201 -8.07 -13.19 -12.18
N ASN A 202 -7.24 -13.82 -11.31
CA ASN A 202 -7.44 -15.22 -10.94
C ASN A 202 -7.63 -15.50 -9.44
N ALA A 203 -7.32 -14.54 -8.56
CA ALA A 203 -7.29 -14.82 -7.11
C ALA A 203 -8.60 -14.48 -6.37
N GLY A 204 -9.64 -13.97 -7.03
CA GLY A 204 -10.90 -13.58 -6.39
C GLY A 204 -10.69 -12.47 -5.35
N LEU A 205 -9.95 -11.40 -5.72
CA LEU A 205 -9.53 -10.36 -4.78
C LEU A 205 -10.72 -9.65 -4.13
N MET A 206 -11.79 -9.39 -4.88
CA MET A 206 -13.00 -8.76 -4.35
C MET A 206 -13.59 -9.59 -3.19
N ASP A 207 -13.75 -10.90 -3.39
CA ASP A 207 -14.28 -11.78 -2.36
C ASP A 207 -13.36 -11.82 -1.13
N LYS A 208 -12.04 -11.86 -1.35
CA LYS A 208 -11.06 -11.80 -0.26
C LYS A 208 -11.16 -10.49 0.53
N PHE A 209 -11.26 -9.37 -0.17
CA PHE A 209 -11.38 -8.06 0.47
C PHE A 209 -12.67 -7.94 1.28
N LEU A 210 -13.80 -8.38 0.72
CA LEU A 210 -15.10 -8.34 1.39
C LEU A 210 -15.19 -9.33 2.57
N ALA A 211 -14.50 -10.45 2.52
CA ALA A 211 -14.48 -11.46 3.58
C ALA A 211 -13.61 -11.10 4.78
N LEU A 212 -12.78 -10.05 4.73
CA LEU A 212 -11.93 -9.66 5.86
C LEU A 212 -12.78 -9.34 7.10
N PRO A 213 -12.57 -9.98 8.26
CA PRO A 213 -13.36 -9.77 9.48
C PRO A 213 -12.87 -8.56 10.29
N LEU A 214 -12.56 -7.46 9.61
CA LEU A 214 -11.99 -6.26 10.20
C LEU A 214 -12.51 -4.99 9.49
N PRO A 215 -12.45 -3.80 10.11
CA PRO A 215 -12.79 -2.54 9.46
C PRO A 215 -11.94 -2.31 8.21
N ARG A 216 -12.60 -1.97 7.08
CA ARG A 216 -11.98 -1.74 5.77
C ARG A 216 -12.41 -0.41 5.20
N MET A 217 -11.45 0.32 4.66
CA MET A 217 -11.70 1.53 3.88
C MET A 217 -11.04 1.39 2.51
N PHE A 218 -11.77 1.71 1.46
CA PHE A 218 -11.22 1.86 0.11
C PHE A 218 -11.17 3.35 -0.22
N MET A 219 -9.96 3.85 -0.39
CA MET A 219 -9.68 5.26 -0.69
C MET A 219 -9.30 5.41 -2.15
N TYR A 220 -9.88 6.40 -2.83
CA TYR A 220 -9.63 6.67 -4.24
C TYR A 220 -9.67 8.16 -4.55
N GLY A 221 -8.92 8.57 -5.56
CA GLY A 221 -8.99 9.93 -6.06
C GLY A 221 -10.25 10.18 -6.87
N LYS A 222 -10.75 11.41 -6.87
CA LYS A 222 -11.95 11.81 -7.61
C LYS A 222 -11.89 11.46 -9.10
N GLN A 223 -10.71 11.44 -9.72
CA GLN A 223 -10.56 11.03 -11.12
C GLN A 223 -10.91 9.56 -11.37
N ASN A 224 -10.91 8.71 -10.33
CA ASN A 224 -11.21 7.29 -10.38
C ASN A 224 -12.58 6.94 -9.79
N ASN A 225 -13.49 7.91 -9.63
CA ASN A 225 -14.82 7.72 -9.07
C ASN A 225 -15.80 6.94 -9.99
N THR A 226 -15.36 6.56 -11.16
CA THR A 226 -16.09 5.73 -12.13
C THR A 226 -15.73 4.25 -12.08
N LEU A 227 -14.88 3.82 -11.14
CA LEU A 227 -14.56 2.41 -10.92
C LEU A 227 -15.85 1.61 -10.67
N SER A 228 -16.05 0.55 -11.45
CA SER A 228 -17.34 -0.13 -11.57
C SER A 228 -17.80 -0.77 -10.25
N TYR A 229 -16.87 -1.15 -9.40
CA TYR A 229 -17.12 -1.88 -8.16
C TYR A 229 -17.39 -0.99 -6.92
N LEU A 230 -17.22 0.32 -6.99
CA LEU A 230 -17.42 1.20 -5.82
C LEU A 230 -18.81 1.03 -5.16
N PRO A 231 -19.93 0.96 -5.93
CA PRO A 231 -21.23 0.70 -5.33
C PRO A 231 -21.31 -0.66 -4.62
N HIS A 232 -20.61 -1.67 -5.15
CA HIS A 232 -20.56 -3.00 -4.56
C HIS A 232 -19.80 -3.00 -3.23
N LEU A 233 -18.65 -2.31 -3.16
CA LEU A 233 -17.89 -2.14 -1.91
C LEU A 233 -18.76 -1.46 -0.83
N ALA A 234 -19.42 -0.34 -1.17
CA ALA A 234 -20.31 0.38 -0.25
C ALA A 234 -21.44 -0.49 0.27
N ALA A 235 -22.10 -1.24 -0.62
CA ALA A 235 -23.20 -2.14 -0.27
C ALA A 235 -22.78 -3.29 0.68
N ASN A 236 -21.48 -3.61 0.71
CA ASN A 236 -20.90 -4.65 1.57
C ASN A 236 -20.12 -4.08 2.78
N GLY A 237 -20.41 -2.84 3.19
CA GLY A 237 -19.92 -2.26 4.44
C GLY A 237 -18.45 -1.82 4.40
N VAL A 238 -17.88 -1.62 3.21
CA VAL A 238 -16.58 -0.98 3.06
C VAL A 238 -16.76 0.53 3.13
N GLU A 239 -16.00 1.23 3.97
CA GLU A 239 -15.97 2.69 3.97
C GLU A 239 -15.32 3.20 2.69
N LEU A 240 -16.02 4.06 1.95
CA LEU A 240 -15.49 4.70 0.75
C LEU A 240 -14.95 6.10 1.08
N ALA A 241 -13.71 6.38 0.67
CA ALA A 241 -13.07 7.69 0.87
C ALA A 241 -12.65 8.30 -0.47
N GLU A 242 -13.53 9.09 -1.10
CA GLU A 242 -13.16 9.90 -2.27
C GLU A 242 -12.27 11.06 -1.83
N ILE A 243 -11.11 11.21 -2.49
CA ILE A 243 -10.17 12.32 -2.26
C ILE A 243 -10.33 13.34 -3.39
N PRO A 244 -10.81 14.56 -3.10
CA PRO A 244 -10.96 15.60 -4.10
C PRO A 244 -9.60 16.05 -4.65
N GLU A 245 -9.61 16.58 -5.88
CA GLU A 245 -8.40 17.06 -6.59
C GLU A 245 -7.28 16.01 -6.63
N SER A 246 -7.64 14.72 -6.77
CA SER A 246 -6.73 13.60 -6.76
C SER A 246 -7.06 12.57 -7.84
N GLY A 247 -6.03 11.90 -8.30
CA GLY A 247 -6.07 10.65 -9.06
C GLY A 247 -5.46 9.52 -8.23
N HIS A 248 -4.71 8.64 -8.89
CA HIS A 248 -4.13 7.43 -8.28
C HIS A 248 -3.13 7.70 -7.12
N PHE A 249 -2.64 8.94 -6.98
CA PHE A 249 -1.60 9.29 -5.99
C PHE A 249 -2.09 10.40 -5.03
N PRO A 250 -3.01 10.11 -4.10
CA PRO A 250 -3.52 11.12 -3.16
C PRO A 250 -2.42 11.68 -2.26
N MET A 251 -1.36 10.91 -1.96
CA MET A 251 -0.20 11.37 -1.19
C MET A 251 0.56 12.52 -1.89
N TYR A 252 0.45 12.66 -3.21
CA TYR A 252 1.08 13.74 -3.96
C TYR A 252 0.12 14.89 -4.28
N SER A 253 -1.16 14.59 -4.50
CA SER A 253 -2.13 15.58 -4.96
C SER A 253 -2.92 16.22 -3.82
N ASN A 254 -3.29 15.47 -2.79
CA ASN A 254 -4.08 15.97 -1.65
C ASN A 254 -3.79 15.20 -0.36
N ALA A 255 -2.52 15.21 0.07
CA ALA A 255 -2.08 14.53 1.29
C ALA A 255 -2.85 14.98 2.56
N PRO A 256 -3.21 16.26 2.77
CA PRO A 256 -3.96 16.68 3.95
C PRO A 256 -5.31 15.96 4.09
N GLU A 257 -6.08 15.83 3.02
CA GLU A 257 -7.36 15.13 3.05
C GLU A 257 -7.15 13.61 3.21
N MET A 258 -6.16 13.04 2.53
CA MET A 258 -5.78 11.64 2.72
C MET A 258 -5.52 11.34 4.20
N TRP A 259 -4.66 12.12 4.88
CA TRP A 259 -4.35 11.92 6.30
C TRP A 259 -5.57 12.10 7.20
N ARG A 260 -6.40 13.09 6.90
CA ARG A 260 -7.63 13.33 7.66
C ARG A 260 -8.58 12.13 7.60
N ARG A 261 -8.76 11.51 6.42
CA ARG A 261 -9.61 10.32 6.24
C ARG A 261 -9.04 9.11 6.97
N ILE A 262 -7.74 8.84 6.82
CA ILE A 262 -7.08 7.73 7.52
C ILE A 262 -7.23 7.89 9.04
N ALA A 263 -7.00 9.10 9.57
CA ALA A 263 -7.12 9.35 11.00
C ALA A 263 -8.54 9.12 11.53
N ALA A 264 -9.56 9.63 10.84
CA ALA A 264 -10.96 9.45 11.21
C ALA A 264 -11.36 7.96 11.21
N PHE A 265 -11.00 7.24 10.16
CA PHE A 265 -11.28 5.81 10.04
C PHE A 265 -10.62 4.98 11.15
N GLN A 266 -9.33 5.21 11.43
CA GLN A 266 -8.62 4.45 12.45
C GLN A 266 -9.11 4.76 13.87
N ALA A 267 -9.61 5.98 14.13
CA ALA A 267 -10.21 6.34 15.41
C ALA A 267 -11.48 5.52 15.66
N GLN A 268 -12.34 5.37 14.67
CA GLN A 268 -13.55 4.56 14.74
C GLN A 268 -13.23 3.06 14.91
N ALA A 269 -12.21 2.56 14.22
CA ALA A 269 -11.82 1.15 14.28
C ALA A 269 -11.23 0.74 15.66
N THR A 270 -10.78 1.69 16.48
CA THR A 270 -10.21 1.44 17.81
C THR A 270 -11.23 1.57 18.94
N GLU A 271 -12.42 2.13 18.69
CA GLU A 271 -13.49 2.16 19.67
C GLU A 271 -14.05 0.74 19.89
N PRO A 272 -14.26 0.30 21.16
CA PRO A 272 -14.92 -0.97 21.41
C PRO A 272 -16.32 -0.92 20.79
N ILE A 273 -16.67 -1.96 20.01
CA ILE A 273 -18.05 -2.14 19.49
C ILE A 273 -18.97 -2.24 20.70
N VAL A 274 -19.62 -1.15 21.08
CA VAL A 274 -20.71 -1.16 22.06
C VAL A 274 -21.86 -1.89 21.39
N GLN A 275 -22.00 -3.19 21.72
CA GLN A 275 -23.20 -3.92 21.31
C GLN A 275 -24.41 -3.23 21.96
N PRO A 276 -25.47 -2.88 21.20
CA PRO A 276 -26.67 -2.37 21.83
C PRO A 276 -27.20 -3.44 22.80
N GLU A 277 -27.37 -3.06 24.07
CA GLU A 277 -28.03 -3.92 25.04
C GLU A 277 -29.37 -4.36 24.47
N VAL A 278 -29.49 -5.65 24.21
CA VAL A 278 -30.81 -6.26 23.88
C VAL A 278 -31.61 -6.16 25.15
N SER A 279 -32.48 -5.16 25.24
CA SER A 279 -33.46 -5.05 26.33
C SER A 279 -34.31 -6.30 26.30
N ARG A 280 -34.07 -7.19 27.25
CA ARG A 280 -34.97 -8.29 27.55
C ARG A 280 -36.18 -7.68 28.26
N SER A 281 -37.23 -7.48 27.51
CA SER A 281 -38.62 -7.29 28.07
C SER A 281 -39.29 -8.63 28.27
#